data_74e681a9d0d5355170869ca0aa784b3d
#
_entry.id   74e681a9d0d5355170869ca0aa784b3d
#
_cell.length_a   1.000
_cell.length_b   1.000
_cell.length_c   1.000
_cell.angle_alpha   90.00
_cell.angle_beta   90.00
_cell.angle_gamma   90.00
#
_symmetry.space_group_name_H-M   'P 1'
#
loop_
_entity.id
_entity.type
_entity.pdbx_description
1 polymer ?
#
loop_
_entity_poly.entity_id
_entity_poly.type
_entity_poly.pdbx_seq_one_letter_code
_entity_poly.pdbx_strand_id
1 'polypeptide(L)'
;PGPGANNGENPYALLTQTGYREKFYNTAQSLFSLTQDLGDWVTKGLTVTVKGSFDAKNYNHLARTKTPPQYMASGRDEFGDLILQQTVVGTDNLTYAESHSGYRSVYLEASVNWARSFGKHDLSALFLYQQSQRNDVGIDKSEPELALPYRHQGIAGRITYSYDNRYFIEGNFGYNGSENFSPGKRFGFFPSVAAGYVISNEKFFEPVRGVIDLLKIKASYGIVGNDKIGTG
;
A
#
# COMPACT_ATOMS: atom_id res chain seq x y z
N PRO A 1 -34.45 -31.10 12.59
CA PRO A 1 -34.02 -30.10 13.53
C PRO A 1 -34.88 -28.85 13.34
N GLY A 2 -35.61 -28.49 14.41
CA GLY A 2 -36.52 -27.34 14.38
C GLY A 2 -35.76 -26.01 14.20
N PRO A 3 -36.48 -24.92 13.91
CA PRO A 3 -35.89 -23.61 13.84
C PRO A 3 -35.25 -23.27 15.20
N GLY A 4 -34.04 -22.75 15.18
CA GLY A 4 -33.43 -22.18 16.37
C GLY A 4 -34.31 -21.06 16.92
N ALA A 5 -34.20 -20.75 18.21
CA ALA A 5 -35.08 -19.82 18.93
C ALA A 5 -35.03 -18.36 18.39
N ASN A 6 -34.09 -18.03 17.51
CA ASN A 6 -33.95 -16.73 16.87
C ASN A 6 -33.88 -16.91 15.34
N ASN A 7 -34.93 -16.59 14.64
CA ASN A 7 -35.10 -16.52 13.17
C ASN A 7 -35.22 -17.81 12.38
N GLY A 8 -35.35 -18.98 12.98
CA GLY A 8 -35.67 -20.21 12.24
C GLY A 8 -34.56 -20.75 11.34
N GLU A 9 -33.33 -20.29 11.49
CA GLU A 9 -32.21 -20.79 10.69
C GLU A 9 -31.66 -22.10 11.25
N ASN A 10 -31.66 -23.15 10.42
CA ASN A 10 -31.06 -24.44 10.76
C ASN A 10 -29.60 -24.46 10.29
N PRO A 11 -28.59 -24.57 11.20
CA PRO A 11 -27.18 -24.59 10.83
C PRO A 11 -26.80 -25.66 9.81
N TYR A 12 -27.44 -26.83 9.87
CA TYR A 12 -27.24 -27.91 8.89
C TYR A 12 -27.75 -27.50 7.50
N ALA A 13 -28.92 -26.90 7.41
CA ALA A 13 -29.48 -26.44 6.16
C ALA A 13 -28.64 -25.27 5.58
N LEU A 14 -28.13 -24.38 6.42
CA LEU A 14 -27.23 -23.31 6.01
C LEU A 14 -25.94 -23.86 5.40
N LEU A 15 -25.36 -24.90 5.95
CA LEU A 15 -24.12 -25.51 5.47
C LEU A 15 -24.30 -26.36 4.21
N THR A 16 -25.44 -27.02 4.04
CA THR A 16 -25.63 -28.06 3.02
C THR A 16 -26.61 -27.69 1.91
N GLN A 17 -27.48 -26.70 2.12
CA GLN A 17 -28.61 -26.44 1.22
C GLN A 17 -28.71 -25.02 0.70
N THR A 18 -27.83 -24.11 1.14
CA THR A 18 -27.86 -22.68 0.72
C THR A 18 -27.04 -22.35 -0.51
N GLY A 19 -26.29 -23.33 -1.05
CA GLY A 19 -25.41 -23.13 -2.20
C GLY A 19 -23.95 -22.90 -1.82
N TYR A 20 -23.20 -22.14 -2.63
CA TYR A 20 -21.78 -21.97 -2.43
C TYR A 20 -21.31 -20.59 -2.88
N ARG A 21 -20.13 -20.20 -2.39
CA ARG A 21 -19.42 -18.98 -2.80
C ARG A 21 -17.98 -19.34 -3.16
N GLU A 22 -17.56 -18.90 -4.33
CA GLU A 22 -16.17 -19.02 -4.80
C GLU A 22 -15.53 -17.65 -4.83
N LYS A 23 -14.27 -17.59 -4.39
CA LYS A 23 -13.48 -16.37 -4.38
C LYS A 23 -12.14 -16.64 -5.04
N PHE A 24 -11.86 -15.92 -6.11
CA PHE A 24 -10.59 -16.00 -6.84
C PHE A 24 -9.81 -14.73 -6.63
N TYR A 25 -8.55 -14.88 -6.23
CA TYR A 25 -7.62 -13.79 -6.02
C TYR A 25 -6.42 -14.00 -6.95
N ASN A 26 -6.27 -13.12 -7.91
CA ASN A 26 -5.14 -13.12 -8.81
C ASN A 26 -4.29 -11.88 -8.56
N THR A 27 -2.98 -12.08 -8.35
CA THR A 27 -2.02 -10.99 -8.19
C THR A 27 -0.88 -11.21 -9.16
N ALA A 28 -0.62 -10.23 -10.00
CA ALA A 28 0.56 -10.16 -10.84
C ALA A 28 1.38 -8.95 -10.41
N GLN A 29 2.66 -9.16 -10.13
CA GLN A 29 3.60 -8.10 -9.74
C GLN A 29 4.86 -8.24 -10.57
N SER A 30 5.33 -7.15 -11.12
CA SER A 30 6.58 -7.11 -11.87
C SER A 30 7.40 -5.89 -11.47
N LEU A 31 8.71 -6.07 -11.36
CA LEU A 31 9.67 -5.01 -11.13
C LEU A 31 10.84 -5.19 -12.12
N PHE A 32 11.10 -4.16 -12.88
CA PHE A 32 12.29 -4.02 -13.69
C PHE A 32 13.17 -2.94 -13.08
N SER A 33 14.47 -3.23 -12.96
CA SER A 33 15.47 -2.27 -12.49
C SER A 33 16.75 -2.40 -13.31
N LEU A 34 17.20 -1.29 -13.87
CA LEU A 34 18.46 -1.19 -14.56
C LEU A 34 19.32 -0.13 -13.87
N THR A 35 20.51 -0.53 -13.43
CA THR A 35 21.49 0.37 -12.85
C THR A 35 22.75 0.35 -13.70
N GLN A 36 23.19 1.53 -14.10
CA GLN A 36 24.42 1.75 -14.87
C GLN A 36 25.39 2.58 -14.04
N ASP A 37 26.59 2.05 -13.85
CA ASP A 37 27.72 2.83 -13.32
C ASP A 37 28.32 3.67 -14.46
N LEU A 38 28.43 4.95 -14.23
CA LEU A 38 29.01 5.93 -15.16
C LEU A 38 30.37 6.46 -14.66
N GLY A 39 30.95 5.78 -13.66
CA GLY A 39 32.19 6.19 -13.00
C GLY A 39 33.37 6.36 -13.94
N ASP A 40 33.48 5.48 -14.93
CA ASP A 40 34.56 5.52 -15.92
C ASP A 40 34.28 6.45 -17.10
N TRP A 41 33.01 6.77 -17.37
CA TRP A 41 32.61 7.57 -18.55
C TRP A 41 32.44 9.04 -18.23
N VAL A 42 31.96 9.38 -17.04
CA VAL A 42 31.62 10.76 -16.67
C VAL A 42 32.41 11.21 -15.44
N THR A 43 32.17 10.59 -14.29
CA THR A 43 32.88 10.89 -13.04
C THR A 43 32.79 9.76 -12.05
N LYS A 44 33.85 9.47 -11.31
CA LYS A 44 33.86 8.40 -10.31
C LYS A 44 32.75 8.58 -9.28
N GLY A 45 32.05 7.47 -9.02
CA GLY A 45 30.97 7.42 -8.05
C GLY A 45 29.59 7.85 -8.56
N LEU A 46 29.46 8.05 -9.90
CA LEU A 46 28.17 8.38 -10.53
C LEU A 46 27.47 7.13 -10.99
N THR A 47 26.24 6.93 -10.54
CA THR A 47 25.35 5.85 -10.98
C THR A 47 23.99 6.39 -11.42
N VAL A 48 23.41 5.78 -12.44
CA VAL A 48 22.04 6.06 -12.90
C VAL A 48 21.23 4.78 -12.77
N THR A 49 20.04 4.93 -12.20
CA THR A 49 19.12 3.80 -12.04
C THR A 49 17.75 4.16 -12.61
N VAL A 50 17.20 3.25 -13.41
CA VAL A 50 15.81 3.35 -13.89
C VAL A 50 15.05 2.13 -13.38
N LYS A 51 13.87 2.36 -12.80
CA LYS A 51 12.97 1.31 -12.32
C LYS A 51 11.59 1.49 -12.91
N GLY A 52 10.96 0.35 -13.22
CA GLY A 52 9.57 0.30 -13.63
C GLY A 52 8.87 -0.85 -12.94
N SER A 53 7.66 -0.64 -12.43
CA SER A 53 6.83 -1.72 -11.93
C SER A 53 5.43 -1.68 -12.52
N PHE A 54 4.87 -2.88 -12.64
CA PHE A 54 3.48 -3.08 -13.00
C PHE A 54 2.87 -4.08 -12.03
N ASP A 55 1.82 -3.64 -11.34
CA ASP A 55 1.08 -4.47 -10.39
C ASP A 55 -0.38 -4.53 -10.81
N ALA A 56 -0.96 -5.73 -10.79
CA ALA A 56 -2.37 -5.95 -11.03
C ALA A 56 -2.92 -6.91 -9.98
N LYS A 57 -4.05 -6.57 -9.40
CA LYS A 57 -4.82 -7.45 -8.52
C LYS A 57 -6.25 -7.51 -9.02
N ASN A 58 -6.76 -8.74 -9.12
CA ASN A 58 -8.14 -9.01 -9.49
C ASN A 58 -8.79 -9.89 -8.42
N TYR A 59 -9.98 -9.50 -7.99
CA TYR A 59 -10.82 -10.22 -7.06
C TYR A 59 -12.13 -10.55 -7.75
N ASN A 60 -12.40 -11.82 -7.91
CA ASN A 60 -13.64 -12.30 -8.49
C ASN A 60 -14.39 -13.08 -7.42
N HIS A 61 -15.61 -12.67 -7.16
CA HIS A 61 -16.51 -13.33 -6.24
C HIS A 61 -17.72 -13.85 -7.02
N LEU A 62 -17.95 -15.13 -6.95
CA LEU A 62 -19.10 -15.79 -7.52
C LEU A 62 -19.92 -16.39 -6.38
N ALA A 63 -21.20 -16.09 -6.35
CA ALA A 63 -22.13 -16.63 -5.40
C ALA A 63 -23.28 -17.32 -6.13
N ARG A 64 -23.53 -18.59 -5.79
CA ARG A 64 -24.72 -19.33 -6.21
C ARG A 64 -25.45 -19.73 -4.96
N THR A 65 -26.58 -19.07 -4.71
CA THR A 65 -27.31 -19.22 -3.45
C THR A 65 -28.77 -19.55 -3.68
N LYS A 66 -29.33 -20.30 -2.78
CA LYS A 66 -30.76 -20.54 -2.70
C LYS A 66 -31.27 -20.56 -1.25
N THR A 67 -32.52 -20.32 -1.08
CA THR A 67 -33.19 -20.43 0.22
C THR A 67 -33.78 -21.83 0.34
N PRO A 68 -33.36 -22.65 1.31
CA PRO A 68 -34.01 -23.96 1.54
C PRO A 68 -35.42 -23.77 2.12
N PRO A 69 -36.39 -24.65 1.78
CA PRO A 69 -37.70 -24.61 2.41
C PRO A 69 -37.56 -24.95 3.89
N GLN A 70 -38.35 -24.27 4.74
CA GLN A 70 -38.35 -24.51 6.18
C GLN A 70 -39.73 -24.89 6.64
N TYR A 71 -39.77 -25.81 7.60
CA TYR A 71 -40.99 -26.37 8.17
C TYR A 71 -40.92 -26.31 9.69
N MET A 72 -42.04 -26.00 10.31
CA MET A 72 -42.26 -26.06 11.76
C MET A 72 -43.26 -27.15 12.10
N ALA A 73 -42.95 -27.93 13.12
CA ALA A 73 -43.91 -28.91 13.62
C ALA A 73 -45.02 -28.18 14.40
N SER A 74 -46.26 -28.30 13.96
CA SER A 74 -47.44 -27.73 14.59
C SER A 74 -48.15 -28.68 15.54
N GLY A 75 -47.83 -30.00 15.48
CA GLY A 75 -48.43 -31.02 16.31
C GLY A 75 -48.02 -32.42 15.88
N ARG A 76 -48.76 -33.43 16.36
CA ARG A 76 -48.64 -34.82 15.91
C ARG A 76 -50.02 -35.31 15.48
N ASP A 77 -50.03 -36.18 14.49
CA ASP A 77 -51.25 -36.86 14.03
C ASP A 77 -51.61 -38.04 14.95
N GLU A 78 -52.69 -38.73 14.60
CA GLU A 78 -53.20 -39.89 15.36
C GLU A 78 -52.23 -41.09 15.36
N PHE A 79 -51.27 -41.11 14.44
CA PHE A 79 -50.27 -42.18 14.33
C PHE A 79 -48.92 -41.73 15.00
N GLY A 80 -48.85 -40.53 15.57
CA GLY A 80 -47.66 -39.99 16.24
C GLY A 80 -46.65 -39.27 15.32
N ASP A 81 -46.97 -39.16 14.03
CA ASP A 81 -46.11 -38.45 13.06
C ASP A 81 -46.23 -36.91 13.19
N LEU A 82 -45.15 -36.21 12.87
CA LEU A 82 -45.14 -34.74 12.97
C LEU A 82 -45.97 -34.10 11.86
N ILE A 83 -46.91 -33.24 12.26
CA ILE A 83 -47.61 -32.35 11.32
C ILE A 83 -46.71 -31.16 11.06
N LEU A 84 -46.20 -31.06 9.81
CA LEU A 84 -45.27 -30.02 9.40
C LEU A 84 -46.02 -28.90 8.67
N GLN A 85 -45.85 -27.66 9.16
CA GLN A 85 -46.30 -26.45 8.49
C GLN A 85 -45.13 -25.76 7.85
N GLN A 86 -45.20 -25.46 6.55
CA GLN A 86 -44.19 -24.74 5.85
C GLN A 86 -44.16 -23.27 6.30
N THR A 87 -43.03 -22.81 6.82
CA THR A 87 -42.84 -21.44 7.32
C THR A 87 -42.06 -20.57 6.33
N VAL A 88 -41.19 -21.18 5.51
CA VAL A 88 -40.43 -20.51 4.45
C VAL A 88 -40.59 -21.30 3.17
N VAL A 89 -41.06 -20.63 2.11
CA VAL A 89 -41.07 -21.18 0.76
C VAL A 89 -39.68 -21.08 0.21
N GLY A 90 -39.00 -22.22 0.02
CA GLY A 90 -37.66 -22.26 -0.54
C GLY A 90 -37.62 -21.85 -2.03
N THR A 91 -36.44 -21.69 -2.58
CA THR A 91 -36.21 -21.55 -4.02
C THR A 91 -35.66 -22.86 -4.59
N ASP A 92 -36.19 -23.29 -5.75
CA ASP A 92 -35.75 -24.53 -6.38
C ASP A 92 -34.39 -24.38 -7.06
N ASN A 93 -34.16 -23.23 -7.65
CA ASN A 93 -32.94 -22.94 -8.41
C ASN A 93 -31.95 -22.05 -7.63
N LEU A 94 -30.65 -22.26 -7.89
CA LEU A 94 -29.62 -21.38 -7.42
C LEU A 94 -29.71 -20.04 -8.15
N THR A 95 -29.75 -18.96 -7.39
CA THR A 95 -29.50 -17.61 -7.93
C THR A 95 -28.03 -17.45 -8.26
N TYR A 96 -27.72 -16.54 -9.17
CA TYR A 96 -26.36 -16.21 -9.56
C TYR A 96 -26.08 -14.74 -9.24
N ALA A 97 -24.98 -14.51 -8.52
CA ALA A 97 -24.47 -13.18 -8.29
C ALA A 97 -22.94 -13.20 -8.48
N GLU A 98 -22.43 -12.20 -9.17
CA GLU A 98 -21.00 -12.05 -9.43
C GLU A 98 -20.57 -10.62 -9.13
N SER A 99 -19.40 -10.47 -8.52
CA SER A 99 -18.78 -9.18 -8.31
C SER A 99 -17.29 -9.25 -8.63
N HIS A 100 -16.80 -8.20 -9.28
CA HIS A 100 -15.42 -8.02 -9.67
C HIS A 100 -14.88 -6.77 -9.04
N SER A 101 -13.68 -6.86 -8.49
CA SER A 101 -12.94 -5.68 -8.04
C SER A 101 -11.45 -5.91 -8.23
N GLY A 102 -10.68 -4.85 -8.12
CA GLY A 102 -9.23 -4.95 -8.28
C GLY A 102 -8.60 -3.61 -8.52
N TYR A 103 -7.32 -3.63 -8.82
CA TYR A 103 -6.60 -2.46 -9.28
C TYR A 103 -5.45 -2.82 -10.21
N ARG A 104 -5.04 -1.85 -10.97
CA ARG A 104 -3.81 -1.86 -11.76
C ARG A 104 -2.99 -0.64 -11.39
N SER A 105 -1.70 -0.87 -11.09
CA SER A 105 -0.75 0.18 -10.75
C SER A 105 0.47 0.12 -11.66
N VAL A 106 0.93 1.28 -12.10
CA VAL A 106 2.18 1.46 -12.85
C VAL A 106 3.04 2.44 -12.09
N TYR A 107 4.31 2.14 -11.95
CA TYR A 107 5.31 3.00 -11.34
C TYR A 107 6.52 3.13 -12.24
N LEU A 108 7.05 4.34 -12.35
CA LEU A 108 8.29 4.65 -13.02
C LEU A 108 9.15 5.53 -12.12
N GLU A 109 10.44 5.19 -12.01
CA GLU A 109 11.45 5.96 -11.28
C GLU A 109 12.73 6.07 -12.12
N ALA A 110 13.32 7.24 -12.11
CA ALA A 110 14.66 7.45 -12.61
C ALA A 110 15.46 8.22 -11.56
N SER A 111 16.65 7.75 -11.24
CA SER A 111 17.50 8.39 -10.25
C SER A 111 18.96 8.48 -10.70
N VAL A 112 19.60 9.55 -10.29
CA VAL A 112 21.03 9.79 -10.45
C VAL A 112 21.62 9.91 -9.06
N ASN A 113 22.58 9.08 -8.75
CA ASN A 113 23.30 9.11 -7.48
C ASN A 113 24.79 9.32 -7.75
N TRP A 114 25.37 10.25 -7.00
CA TRP A 114 26.80 10.50 -7.02
C TRP A 114 27.32 10.51 -5.60
N ALA A 115 28.41 9.78 -5.35
CA ALA A 115 29.04 9.72 -4.03
C ALA A 115 30.55 9.65 -4.20
N ARG A 116 31.27 10.48 -3.43
CA ARG A 116 32.73 10.54 -3.50
C ARG A 116 33.35 11.00 -2.20
N SER A 117 34.49 10.39 -1.87
CA SER A 117 35.34 10.78 -0.73
C SER A 117 36.59 11.53 -1.19
N PHE A 118 36.90 12.61 -0.49
CA PHE A 118 38.08 13.45 -0.71
C PHE A 118 38.83 13.59 0.61
N GLY A 119 39.74 12.65 0.90
CA GLY A 119 40.41 12.57 2.18
C GLY A 119 39.46 12.37 3.34
N LYS A 120 39.24 13.38 4.16
CA LYS A 120 38.31 13.34 5.31
C LYS A 120 36.90 13.84 4.98
N HIS A 121 36.65 14.22 3.74
CA HIS A 121 35.39 14.77 3.28
C HIS A 121 34.64 13.73 2.46
N ASP A 122 33.41 13.38 2.86
CA ASP A 122 32.52 12.54 2.07
C ASP A 122 31.35 13.39 1.60
N LEU A 123 31.10 13.36 0.32
CA LEU A 123 30.01 14.10 -0.32
C LEU A 123 29.15 13.13 -1.13
N SER A 124 27.84 13.22 -0.99
CA SER A 124 26.93 12.53 -1.88
C SER A 124 25.75 13.41 -2.30
N ALA A 125 25.27 13.15 -3.51
CA ALA A 125 24.09 13.81 -4.06
C ALA A 125 23.20 12.78 -4.73
N LEU A 126 21.91 12.90 -4.53
CA LEU A 126 20.88 12.10 -5.17
C LEU A 126 19.86 13.03 -5.81
N PHE A 127 19.51 12.77 -7.05
CA PHE A 127 18.34 13.35 -7.70
C PHE A 127 17.44 12.22 -8.19
N LEU A 128 16.15 12.33 -7.95
CA LEU A 128 15.15 11.31 -8.26
C LEU A 128 13.94 11.95 -8.90
N TYR A 129 13.47 11.34 -9.98
CA TYR A 129 12.16 11.57 -10.58
C TYR A 129 11.31 10.33 -10.40
N GLN A 130 10.03 10.50 -10.04
CA GLN A 130 9.07 9.40 -9.96
C GLN A 130 7.70 9.81 -10.49
N GLN A 131 7.01 8.82 -11.05
CA GLN A 131 5.58 8.93 -11.34
C GLN A 131 4.89 7.60 -11.08
N SER A 132 3.65 7.67 -10.65
CA SER A 132 2.79 6.51 -10.44
C SER A 132 1.37 6.79 -10.89
N GLN A 133 0.71 5.74 -11.35
CA GLN A 133 -0.70 5.74 -11.68
C GLN A 133 -1.34 4.48 -11.15
N ARG A 134 -2.46 4.63 -10.45
CA ARG A 134 -3.30 3.53 -10.00
C ARG A 134 -4.71 3.72 -10.54
N ASN A 135 -5.25 2.65 -11.12
CA ASN A 135 -6.63 2.56 -11.59
C ASN A 135 -7.33 1.47 -10.77
N ASP A 136 -8.34 1.83 -10.02
CA ASP A 136 -9.18 0.87 -9.32
C ASP A 136 -10.33 0.42 -10.23
N VAL A 137 -10.73 -0.85 -10.12
CA VAL A 137 -11.74 -1.52 -10.95
C VAL A 137 -12.82 -2.10 -10.03
N GLY A 138 -14.07 -2.07 -10.47
CA GLY A 138 -15.19 -2.62 -9.71
C GLY A 138 -15.72 -1.65 -8.65
N ILE A 139 -15.45 -0.36 -8.80
CA ILE A 139 -16.01 0.71 -7.98
C ILE A 139 -17.48 0.91 -8.36
N ASP A 140 -18.30 1.23 -7.38
CA ASP A 140 -19.69 1.60 -7.62
C ASP A 140 -19.77 2.80 -8.58
N LYS A 141 -20.48 2.62 -9.67
CA LYS A 141 -20.65 3.66 -10.69
C LYS A 141 -21.49 4.86 -10.23
N SER A 142 -22.08 4.78 -9.05
CA SER A 142 -22.76 5.90 -8.40
C SER A 142 -21.80 7.03 -7.97
N GLU A 143 -20.51 6.72 -7.82
CA GLU A 143 -19.46 7.68 -7.45
C GLU A 143 -18.40 7.76 -8.55
N PRO A 144 -18.64 8.50 -9.64
CA PRO A 144 -17.75 8.53 -10.80
C PRO A 144 -16.35 9.11 -10.48
N GLU A 145 -16.22 9.93 -9.47
CA GLU A 145 -14.93 10.44 -9.01
C GLU A 145 -13.98 9.36 -8.48
N LEU A 146 -14.49 8.28 -7.87
CA LEU A 146 -13.69 7.14 -7.42
C LEU A 146 -13.15 6.30 -8.59
N ALA A 147 -13.74 6.45 -9.77
CA ALA A 147 -13.29 5.76 -10.99
C ALA A 147 -12.12 6.47 -11.69
N LEU A 148 -11.74 7.66 -11.23
CA LEU A 148 -10.62 8.40 -11.81
C LEU A 148 -9.28 7.74 -11.41
N PRO A 149 -8.30 7.73 -12.33
CA PRO A 149 -6.96 7.25 -12.01
C PRO A 149 -6.32 8.11 -10.91
N TYR A 150 -5.70 7.47 -9.96
CA TYR A 150 -4.92 8.13 -8.92
C TYR A 150 -3.49 8.32 -9.41
N ARG A 151 -3.05 9.56 -9.61
CA ARG A 151 -1.76 9.86 -10.18
C ARG A 151 -0.91 10.73 -9.27
N HIS A 152 0.35 10.33 -9.13
CA HIS A 152 1.38 11.07 -8.44
C HIS A 152 2.58 11.28 -9.35
N GLN A 153 3.20 12.43 -9.20
CA GLN A 153 4.44 12.77 -9.89
C GLN A 153 5.30 13.60 -8.95
N GLY A 154 6.61 13.39 -8.97
CA GLY A 154 7.47 14.20 -8.14
C GLY A 154 8.95 14.08 -8.49
N ILE A 155 9.67 15.06 -8.02
CA ILE A 155 11.14 15.05 -7.98
C ILE A 155 11.57 15.15 -6.52
N ALA A 156 12.69 14.52 -6.23
CA ALA A 156 13.33 14.62 -4.92
C ALA A 156 14.84 14.81 -5.10
N GLY A 157 15.43 15.53 -4.20
CA GLY A 157 16.88 15.69 -4.15
C GLY A 157 17.40 15.57 -2.73
N ARG A 158 18.62 15.04 -2.62
CA ARG A 158 19.36 14.93 -1.37
C ARG A 158 20.81 15.30 -1.61
N ILE A 159 21.39 16.05 -0.69
CA ILE A 159 22.82 16.29 -0.60
C ILE A 159 23.24 15.95 0.82
N THR A 160 24.27 15.10 0.95
CA THR A 160 24.87 14.80 2.23
C THR A 160 26.36 15.16 2.20
N TYR A 161 26.82 15.68 3.32
CA TYR A 161 28.21 15.97 3.54
C TYR A 161 28.64 15.45 4.91
N SER A 162 29.76 14.78 4.96
CA SER A 162 30.38 14.44 6.24
C SER A 162 31.85 14.81 6.26
N TYR A 163 32.34 15.15 7.47
CA TYR A 163 33.73 15.45 7.72
C TYR A 163 34.26 14.52 8.82
N ASP A 164 35.32 13.78 8.46
CA ASP A 164 36.08 12.91 9.36
C ASP A 164 35.20 11.92 10.16
N ASN A 165 34.08 11.51 9.59
CA ASN A 165 33.07 10.67 10.26
C ASN A 165 32.57 11.23 11.61
N ARG A 166 32.69 12.56 11.80
CA ARG A 166 32.29 13.26 13.03
C ARG A 166 31.13 14.19 12.80
N TYR A 167 31.20 15.02 11.78
CA TYR A 167 30.19 16.05 11.47
C TYR A 167 29.43 15.65 10.24
N PHE A 168 28.11 15.72 10.31
CA PHE A 168 27.20 15.32 9.23
C PHE A 168 26.19 16.44 9.00
N ILE A 169 25.99 16.80 7.74
CA ILE A 169 24.95 17.72 7.30
C ILE A 169 24.23 17.06 6.13
N GLU A 170 22.91 17.15 6.13
CA GLU A 170 22.05 16.65 5.07
C GLU A 170 20.98 17.68 4.72
N GLY A 171 20.82 17.96 3.44
CA GLY A 171 19.73 18.74 2.89
C GLY A 171 18.91 17.87 1.95
N ASN A 172 17.58 17.89 2.12
CA ASN A 172 16.66 17.19 1.23
C ASN A 172 15.58 18.14 0.75
N PHE A 173 15.07 17.88 -0.43
CA PHE A 173 13.81 18.48 -0.89
C PHE A 173 12.96 17.46 -1.65
N GLY A 174 11.66 17.62 -1.57
CA GLY A 174 10.68 16.99 -2.43
C GLY A 174 9.81 18.04 -3.09
N TYR A 175 9.54 17.87 -4.37
CA TYR A 175 8.55 18.67 -5.11
C TYR A 175 7.58 17.69 -5.73
N ASN A 176 6.45 17.45 -5.04
CA ASN A 176 5.51 16.37 -5.34
C ASN A 176 4.15 16.94 -5.74
N GLY A 177 3.56 16.33 -6.73
CA GLY A 177 2.23 16.65 -7.22
C GLY A 177 1.26 15.47 -7.09
N SER A 178 0.01 15.79 -6.76
CA SER A 178 -1.11 14.87 -6.66
C SER A 178 -2.31 15.42 -7.41
N GLU A 179 -3.05 14.55 -8.10
CA GLU A 179 -4.30 14.91 -8.77
C GLU A 179 -5.47 15.13 -7.80
N ASN A 180 -5.30 14.84 -6.51
CA ASN A 180 -6.30 15.15 -5.48
C ASN A 180 -6.53 16.67 -5.30
N PHE A 181 -5.60 17.48 -5.81
CA PHE A 181 -5.70 18.93 -5.73
C PHE A 181 -6.09 19.55 -7.07
N SER A 182 -6.79 20.67 -7.01
CA SER A 182 -7.23 21.41 -8.20
C SER A 182 -6.04 21.87 -9.06
N PRO A 183 -6.23 22.03 -10.38
CA PRO A 183 -5.22 22.58 -11.26
C PRO A 183 -4.60 23.87 -10.71
N GLY A 184 -3.28 24.00 -10.76
CA GLY A 184 -2.54 25.13 -10.20
C GLY A 184 -2.14 25.01 -8.72
N LYS A 185 -2.72 24.05 -7.98
CA LYS A 185 -2.36 23.75 -6.57
C LYS A 185 -1.90 22.31 -6.36
N ARG A 186 -1.60 21.59 -7.41
CA ARG A 186 -1.26 20.17 -7.39
C ARG A 186 0.12 19.88 -6.81
N PHE A 187 1.05 20.81 -6.91
CA PHE A 187 2.43 20.62 -6.50
C PHE A 187 2.76 21.37 -5.22
N GLY A 188 3.46 20.67 -4.31
CA GLY A 188 3.99 21.21 -3.08
C GLY A 188 5.49 21.01 -2.96
N PHE A 189 6.18 21.99 -2.34
CA PHE A 189 7.61 21.93 -2.06
C PHE A 189 7.84 21.61 -0.57
N PHE A 190 8.64 20.57 -0.31
CA PHE A 190 8.85 19.99 1.02
C PHE A 190 10.34 19.88 1.32
N PRO A 191 10.98 20.96 1.80
CA PRO A 191 12.37 20.94 2.18
C PRO A 191 12.58 20.34 3.56
N SER A 192 13.77 19.75 3.77
CA SER A 192 14.24 19.34 5.10
C SER A 192 15.75 19.47 5.22
N VAL A 193 16.23 19.71 6.42
CA VAL A 193 17.63 19.76 6.79
C VAL A 193 17.89 18.95 8.04
N ALA A 194 19.02 18.27 8.09
CA ALA A 194 19.45 17.50 9.25
C ALA A 194 20.94 17.76 9.52
N ALA A 195 21.33 17.73 10.78
CA ALA A 195 22.71 17.78 11.23
C ALA A 195 22.96 16.67 12.27
N GLY A 196 24.17 16.13 12.25
CA GLY A 196 24.59 15.09 13.18
C GLY A 196 26.03 15.30 13.62
N TYR A 197 26.30 14.99 14.89
CA TYR A 197 27.61 15.06 15.47
C TYR A 197 27.93 13.77 16.24
N VAL A 198 29.01 13.09 15.86
CA VAL A 198 29.49 11.87 16.52
C VAL A 198 30.56 12.28 17.51
N ILE A 199 30.16 12.49 18.75
CA ILE A 199 31.02 12.91 19.87
C ILE A 199 32.05 11.83 20.19
N SER A 200 31.66 10.56 20.09
CA SER A 200 32.56 9.42 20.38
C SER A 200 33.75 9.34 19.42
N ASN A 201 33.76 10.06 18.29
CA ASN A 201 34.88 10.11 17.37
C ASN A 201 35.86 11.27 17.67
N GLU A 202 35.59 12.05 18.70
CA GLU A 202 36.53 13.10 19.15
C GLU A 202 37.65 12.54 20.02
N LYS A 203 38.81 13.16 19.95
CA LYS A 203 39.99 12.75 20.74
C LYS A 203 39.77 12.81 22.23
N PHE A 204 39.00 13.79 22.72
CA PHE A 204 38.70 13.92 24.15
C PHE A 204 37.80 12.81 24.68
N PHE A 205 37.13 12.06 23.80
CA PHE A 205 36.23 10.97 24.17
C PHE A 205 36.98 9.61 24.35
N GLU A 206 38.25 9.52 23.91
CA GLU A 206 39.00 8.27 23.97
C GLU A 206 39.01 7.58 25.36
N PRO A 207 39.13 8.29 26.50
CA PRO A 207 39.12 7.64 27.81
C PRO A 207 37.83 6.92 28.18
N VAL A 208 36.70 7.33 27.55
CA VAL A 208 35.35 6.83 27.84
C VAL A 208 34.90 5.75 26.84
N ARG A 209 35.63 5.52 25.76
CA ARG A 209 35.30 4.53 24.72
C ARG A 209 35.18 3.10 25.23
N GLY A 210 35.86 2.75 26.31
CA GLY A 210 35.75 1.40 26.92
C GLY A 210 34.40 1.11 27.57
N VAL A 211 33.55 2.15 27.75
CA VAL A 211 32.22 2.07 28.37
C VAL A 211 31.13 2.46 27.37
N ILE A 212 31.39 3.46 26.54
CA ILE A 212 30.44 3.99 25.54
C ILE A 212 31.08 3.94 24.16
N ASP A 213 30.66 3.00 23.34
CA ASP A 213 31.20 2.81 21.98
C ASP A 213 30.75 3.92 21.01
N LEU A 214 29.50 4.36 21.11
CA LEU A 214 28.94 5.35 20.23
C LEU A 214 28.06 6.38 20.95
N LEU A 215 28.48 7.64 20.87
CA LEU A 215 27.66 8.77 21.28
C LEU A 215 27.46 9.72 20.09
N LYS A 216 26.22 9.82 19.60
CA LYS A 216 25.83 10.66 18.45
C LYS A 216 24.62 11.54 18.81
N ILE A 217 24.73 12.83 18.55
CA ILE A 217 23.60 13.76 18.62
C ILE A 217 23.12 14.05 17.18
N LYS A 218 21.79 14.10 16.99
CA LYS A 218 21.16 14.44 15.71
C LYS A 218 20.05 15.44 15.95
N ALA A 219 19.89 16.37 15.00
CA ALA A 219 18.76 17.27 14.91
C ALA A 219 18.29 17.34 13.46
N SER A 220 16.99 17.45 13.25
CA SER A 220 16.41 17.66 11.92
C SER A 220 15.18 18.53 11.99
N TYR A 221 14.95 19.27 10.92
CA TYR A 221 13.76 20.06 10.70
C TYR A 221 13.30 19.89 9.26
N GLY A 222 12.00 19.77 9.03
CA GLY A 222 11.44 19.60 7.70
C GLY A 222 9.97 19.90 7.63
N ILE A 223 9.51 20.17 6.42
CA ILE A 223 8.12 20.37 6.07
C ILE A 223 7.64 19.13 5.32
N VAL A 224 6.47 18.62 5.70
CA VAL A 224 5.82 17.48 5.06
C VAL A 224 4.43 17.87 4.57
N GLY A 225 3.98 17.23 3.50
CA GLY A 225 2.63 17.37 2.97
C GLY A 225 1.87 16.06 3.04
N ASN A 226 0.56 16.15 3.08
CA ASN A 226 -0.34 15.02 2.98
C ASN A 226 -1.41 15.33 1.92
N ASP A 227 -1.62 14.42 0.99
CA ASP A 227 -2.64 14.53 -0.06
C ASP A 227 -3.87 13.65 0.18
N LYS A 228 -3.89 12.89 1.28
CA LYS A 228 -5.08 12.18 1.71
C LYS A 228 -6.06 13.17 2.34
N ILE A 229 -6.94 13.70 1.51
CA ILE A 229 -8.09 14.46 1.98
C ILE A 229 -9.07 13.43 2.51
N GLY A 230 -9.24 13.37 3.84
CA GLY A 230 -10.21 12.46 4.46
C GLY A 230 -11.61 12.79 3.93
N THR A 231 -12.30 11.79 3.42
CA THR A 231 -13.75 11.81 3.34
C THR A 231 -14.24 11.72 4.78
N GLY A 232 -14.68 12.86 5.32
CA GLY A 232 -15.33 12.95 6.63
C GLY A 232 -16.65 12.18 6.67
#